data_449a82e740dc976a4c9881afb124a054
#
_entry.id   449a82e740dc976a4c9881afb124a054
#
_cell.length_a   1.000
_cell.length_b   1.000
_cell.length_c   1.000
_cell.angle_alpha   90.00
_cell.angle_beta   90.00
_cell.angle_gamma   90.00
#
_symmetry.space_group_name_H-M   'P 1'
#
loop_
_entity.id
_entity.type
_entity.pdbx_description
1 polymer ?
#
loop_
_entity_poly.entity_id
_entity_poly.type
_entity_poly.pdbx_seq_one_letter_code
_entity_poly.pdbx_strand_id
1 'polypeptide(L)'
;VIEFRCFRNDDPPRLADTWRSADLGPSAMQPMTSALLEACVFSKPYFDREGLVVAVEEGRVVGFAHAAFGPNADHSAIDTAIGTTLLVVVVPHAEQESIGAGLVARCEEYLRRRGATTLLGGGSPAMRSFYLGLYGGADLPGILDSSPGMQAIFRAAGYAEAGRIGVLRRPLAGFRPPVNRLQLAIRRSTTLRVIDEPSRRTWWEAATTTGIALRRYELRGAGEDLLGTASFWDMQPLAAAWGVSAAGLLHVGIEGVRRRQGLAHYLVAEALHDLAQEGVTLAETHVPTSNEPAIQLFTKLGFEIAEHGTLYRKG
;
A
#
# COMPACT_ATOMS: atom_id res chain seq x y z
N VAL A 1 -10.45 -21.24 -25.39
CA VAL A 1 -9.50 -20.22 -25.92
C VAL A 1 -9.60 -18.98 -25.07
N ILE A 2 -8.48 -18.53 -24.56
CA ILE A 2 -8.41 -17.31 -23.72
C ILE A 2 -8.36 -16.07 -24.62
N GLU A 3 -9.32 -15.17 -24.43
CA GLU A 3 -9.34 -13.83 -25.05
C GLU A 3 -8.84 -12.79 -24.05
N PHE A 4 -7.96 -11.88 -24.50
CA PHE A 4 -7.49 -10.74 -23.69
C PHE A 4 -8.08 -9.44 -24.25
N ARG A 5 -8.69 -8.64 -23.41
CA ARG A 5 -9.27 -7.33 -23.75
C ARG A 5 -9.11 -6.29 -22.67
N CYS A 6 -9.29 -5.02 -23.00
CA CYS A 6 -9.35 -3.95 -22.01
C CYS A 6 -10.64 -4.00 -21.18
N PHE A 7 -10.60 -3.35 -20.03
CA PHE A 7 -11.73 -3.16 -19.13
C PHE A 7 -12.97 -2.56 -19.82
N ARG A 8 -14.13 -3.02 -19.41
CA ARG A 8 -15.45 -2.49 -19.80
C ARG A 8 -16.25 -2.12 -18.55
N ASN A 9 -17.20 -1.19 -18.71
CA ASN A 9 -18.01 -0.71 -17.58
C ASN A 9 -18.93 -1.76 -16.94
N ASP A 10 -19.15 -2.90 -17.61
CA ASP A 10 -19.90 -4.04 -17.09
C ASP A 10 -19.01 -5.10 -16.40
N ASP A 11 -17.69 -4.87 -16.32
CA ASP A 11 -16.77 -5.82 -15.70
C ASP A 11 -16.72 -5.80 -14.15
N PRO A 12 -17.00 -4.69 -13.42
CA PRO A 12 -16.77 -4.63 -11.98
C PRO A 12 -17.35 -5.81 -11.19
N PRO A 13 -18.58 -6.32 -11.42
CA PRO A 13 -19.07 -7.51 -10.72
C PRO A 13 -18.22 -8.76 -11.01
N ARG A 14 -17.82 -8.95 -12.26
CA ARG A 14 -17.02 -10.10 -12.70
C ARG A 14 -15.59 -10.06 -12.14
N LEU A 15 -14.99 -8.86 -12.05
CA LEU A 15 -13.68 -8.66 -11.43
C LEU A 15 -13.73 -8.93 -9.93
N ALA A 16 -14.82 -8.53 -9.25
CA ALA A 16 -15.03 -8.86 -7.84
C ALA A 16 -15.18 -10.39 -7.64
N ASP A 17 -15.89 -11.08 -8.54
CA ASP A 17 -16.00 -12.55 -8.53
C ASP A 17 -14.64 -13.23 -8.73
N THR A 18 -13.87 -12.74 -9.71
CA THR A 18 -12.51 -13.23 -9.99
C THR A 18 -11.60 -13.05 -8.78
N TRP A 19 -11.65 -11.89 -8.13
CA TRP A 19 -10.88 -11.60 -6.91
C TRP A 19 -11.25 -12.56 -5.77
N ARG A 20 -12.56 -12.80 -5.54
CA ARG A 20 -13.03 -13.73 -4.49
C ARG A 20 -12.62 -15.17 -4.72
N SER A 21 -12.47 -15.55 -5.99
CA SER A 21 -12.11 -16.92 -6.40
C SER A 21 -10.61 -17.16 -6.48
N ALA A 22 -9.80 -16.08 -6.53
CA ALA A 22 -8.35 -16.19 -6.63
C ALA A 22 -7.71 -16.40 -5.25
N ASP A 23 -6.58 -17.08 -5.21
CA ASP A 23 -5.75 -17.20 -4.01
C ASP A 23 -4.76 -16.03 -3.93
N LEU A 24 -5.16 -14.97 -3.22
CA LEU A 24 -4.39 -13.74 -3.04
C LEU A 24 -3.73 -13.62 -1.66
N GLY A 25 -3.88 -14.66 -0.83
CA GLY A 25 -3.36 -14.67 0.52
C GLY A 25 -4.20 -13.90 1.56
N PRO A 26 -3.83 -13.99 2.85
CA PRO A 26 -4.63 -13.46 3.96
C PRO A 26 -4.66 -11.93 4.06
N SER A 27 -3.73 -11.24 3.41
CA SER A 27 -3.66 -9.76 3.41
C SER A 27 -4.39 -9.15 2.21
N ALA A 28 -5.17 -9.93 1.46
CA ALA A 28 -6.11 -9.43 0.45
C ALA A 28 -7.51 -9.26 1.06
N MET A 29 -8.18 -8.18 0.69
CA MET A 29 -9.55 -7.89 1.14
C MET A 29 -10.53 -8.97 0.68
N GLN A 30 -11.28 -9.54 1.64
CA GLN A 30 -12.34 -10.50 1.40
C GLN A 30 -13.55 -10.24 2.32
N PRO A 31 -14.80 -10.36 1.84
CA PRO A 31 -15.16 -10.58 0.44
C PRO A 31 -15.02 -9.30 -0.39
N MET A 32 -14.43 -9.41 -1.57
CA MET A 32 -14.38 -8.27 -2.51
C MET A 32 -15.77 -7.96 -3.05
N THR A 33 -16.07 -6.68 -3.23
CA THR A 33 -17.30 -6.18 -3.84
C THR A 33 -17.02 -5.22 -4.98
N SER A 34 -17.98 -5.06 -5.89
CA SER A 34 -17.87 -4.05 -6.96
C SER A 34 -17.73 -2.63 -6.39
N ALA A 35 -18.41 -2.33 -5.28
CA ALA A 35 -18.36 -1.03 -4.63
C ALA A 35 -16.95 -0.70 -4.08
N LEU A 36 -16.25 -1.69 -3.52
CA LEU A 36 -14.86 -1.53 -3.07
C LEU A 36 -13.91 -1.32 -4.24
N LEU A 37 -14.05 -2.07 -5.33
CA LEU A 37 -13.26 -1.86 -6.55
C LEU A 37 -13.55 -0.49 -7.16
N GLU A 38 -14.82 -0.05 -7.19
CA GLU A 38 -15.19 1.28 -7.64
C GLU A 38 -14.49 2.35 -6.80
N ALA A 39 -14.66 2.31 -5.48
CA ALA A 39 -14.10 3.32 -4.58
C ALA A 39 -12.57 3.37 -4.57
N CYS A 40 -11.90 2.22 -4.63
CA CYS A 40 -10.45 2.12 -4.43
C CYS A 40 -9.65 1.98 -5.73
N VAL A 41 -10.31 1.81 -6.89
CA VAL A 41 -9.64 1.61 -8.18
C VAL A 41 -10.28 2.45 -9.29
N PHE A 42 -11.54 2.19 -9.65
CA PHE A 42 -12.12 2.72 -10.89
C PHE A 42 -12.49 4.20 -10.83
N SER A 43 -12.89 4.71 -9.65
CA SER A 43 -13.19 6.14 -9.44
C SER A 43 -11.95 7.00 -9.21
N LYS A 44 -10.76 6.41 -9.16
CA LYS A 44 -9.54 7.17 -8.92
C LYS A 44 -9.18 8.04 -10.14
N PRO A 45 -8.68 9.29 -9.92
CA PRO A 45 -8.48 10.27 -11.00
C PRO A 45 -7.58 9.82 -12.16
N TYR A 46 -6.67 8.86 -11.89
CA TYR A 46 -5.71 8.37 -12.89
C TYR A 46 -5.98 6.93 -13.33
N PHE A 47 -7.17 6.43 -13.08
CA PHE A 47 -7.59 5.16 -13.64
C PHE A 47 -7.72 5.28 -15.16
N ASP A 48 -6.92 4.48 -15.87
CA ASP A 48 -7.02 4.33 -17.32
C ASP A 48 -7.56 2.93 -17.64
N ARG A 49 -8.73 2.88 -18.27
CA ARG A 49 -9.37 1.64 -18.67
C ARG A 49 -8.51 0.77 -19.60
N GLU A 50 -7.62 1.38 -20.40
CA GLU A 50 -6.70 0.65 -21.26
C GLU A 50 -5.60 -0.07 -20.49
N GLY A 51 -5.26 0.43 -19.29
CA GLY A 51 -4.28 -0.16 -18.38
C GLY A 51 -4.80 -1.35 -17.59
N LEU A 52 -6.13 -1.57 -17.57
CA LEU A 52 -6.71 -2.75 -16.93
C LEU A 52 -7.10 -3.79 -17.99
N VAL A 53 -6.36 -4.89 -17.99
CA VAL A 53 -6.53 -6.00 -18.95
C VAL A 53 -7.31 -7.14 -18.31
N VAL A 54 -8.24 -7.70 -19.03
CA VAL A 54 -9.13 -8.79 -18.58
C VAL A 54 -8.92 -10.02 -19.47
N ALA A 55 -8.73 -11.18 -18.87
CA ALA A 55 -8.71 -12.48 -19.55
C ALA A 55 -10.07 -13.14 -19.45
N VAL A 56 -10.61 -13.56 -20.58
CA VAL A 56 -11.94 -14.14 -20.69
C VAL A 56 -11.86 -15.50 -21.37
N GLU A 57 -12.50 -16.50 -20.78
CA GLU A 57 -12.69 -17.82 -21.35
C GLU A 57 -14.18 -18.16 -21.38
N GLU A 58 -14.71 -18.51 -22.56
CA GLU A 58 -16.11 -18.87 -22.74
C GLU A 58 -17.10 -17.87 -22.12
N GLY A 59 -16.77 -16.57 -22.21
CA GLY A 59 -17.57 -15.46 -21.65
C GLY A 59 -17.40 -15.22 -20.14
N ARG A 60 -16.60 -16.02 -19.44
CA ARG A 60 -16.26 -15.83 -18.02
C ARG A 60 -14.93 -15.13 -17.86
N VAL A 61 -14.84 -14.20 -16.92
CA VAL A 61 -13.56 -13.59 -16.53
C VAL A 61 -12.78 -14.60 -15.68
N VAL A 62 -11.61 -15.00 -16.17
CA VAL A 62 -10.71 -15.96 -15.50
C VAL A 62 -9.47 -15.29 -14.91
N GLY A 63 -9.25 -14.01 -15.24
CA GLY A 63 -8.17 -13.22 -14.64
C GLY A 63 -8.20 -11.77 -15.11
N PHE A 64 -7.45 -10.94 -14.41
CA PHE A 64 -7.20 -9.55 -14.82
C PHE A 64 -5.84 -9.06 -14.28
N ALA A 65 -5.29 -8.05 -14.92
CA ALA A 65 -4.11 -7.33 -14.45
C ALA A 65 -4.31 -5.83 -14.62
N HIS A 66 -3.70 -5.03 -13.75
CA HIS A 66 -3.80 -3.58 -13.82
C HIS A 66 -2.43 -2.95 -13.89
N ALA A 67 -2.20 -2.20 -14.95
CA ALA A 67 -1.01 -1.40 -15.19
C ALA A 67 -1.33 0.09 -15.09
N ALA A 68 -0.47 0.85 -14.41
CA ALA A 68 -0.65 2.28 -14.21
C ALA A 68 0.70 3.00 -14.06
N PHE A 69 0.63 4.32 -13.96
CA PHE A 69 1.77 5.21 -13.77
C PHE A 69 1.67 5.92 -12.42
N GLY A 70 2.83 6.19 -11.81
CA GLY A 70 2.95 6.94 -10.58
C GLY A 70 3.32 8.41 -10.81
N PRO A 71 3.58 9.16 -9.73
CA PRO A 71 4.00 10.53 -9.80
C PRO A 71 5.50 10.63 -10.12
N ASN A 72 5.90 11.78 -10.67
CA ASN A 72 7.30 12.18 -10.70
C ASN A 72 7.83 12.50 -9.29
N ALA A 73 9.14 12.76 -9.19
CA ALA A 73 9.82 12.90 -7.90
C ALA A 73 9.30 14.04 -7.00
N ASP A 74 8.79 15.13 -7.59
CA ASP A 74 8.23 16.28 -6.87
C ASP A 74 6.71 16.22 -6.70
N HIS A 75 6.07 15.15 -7.18
CA HIS A 75 4.62 14.93 -7.14
C HIS A 75 3.79 16.02 -7.87
N SER A 76 4.37 16.63 -8.91
CA SER A 76 3.70 17.67 -9.71
C SER A 76 3.01 17.11 -10.96
N ALA A 77 3.40 15.92 -11.44
CA ALA A 77 2.87 15.29 -12.64
C ALA A 77 2.98 13.77 -12.59
N ILE A 78 2.32 13.09 -13.52
CA ILE A 78 2.53 11.65 -13.77
C ILE A 78 3.86 11.45 -14.50
N ASP A 79 4.65 10.47 -14.03
CA ASP A 79 5.86 10.00 -14.72
C ASP A 79 5.53 8.80 -15.61
N THR A 80 5.49 9.03 -16.90
CA THR A 80 5.23 7.94 -17.86
C THR A 80 6.48 7.13 -18.23
N ALA A 81 7.68 7.53 -17.81
CA ALA A 81 8.89 6.76 -18.04
C ALA A 81 8.97 5.48 -17.21
N ILE A 82 8.26 5.45 -16.06
CA ILE A 82 8.20 4.29 -15.17
C ILE A 82 6.77 3.78 -15.12
N GLY A 83 6.53 2.62 -15.74
CA GLY A 83 5.23 1.96 -15.72
C GLY A 83 5.20 0.80 -14.74
N THR A 84 4.09 0.61 -14.03
CA THR A 84 3.94 -0.45 -13.02
C THR A 84 2.75 -1.34 -13.34
N THR A 85 2.97 -2.65 -13.45
CA THR A 85 1.90 -3.65 -13.34
C THR A 85 1.68 -3.91 -11.85
N LEU A 86 0.58 -3.37 -11.29
CA LEU A 86 0.30 -3.33 -9.86
C LEU A 86 0.05 -4.71 -9.26
N LEU A 87 -0.77 -5.50 -9.95
CA LEU A 87 -1.10 -6.87 -9.57
C LEU A 87 -1.64 -7.65 -10.77
N VAL A 88 -1.62 -8.97 -10.64
CA VAL A 88 -2.17 -9.93 -11.61
C VAL A 88 -3.03 -10.93 -10.83
N VAL A 89 -4.31 -10.95 -11.11
CA VAL A 89 -5.27 -11.85 -10.46
C VAL A 89 -5.70 -12.90 -11.46
N VAL A 90 -5.50 -14.17 -11.15
CA VAL A 90 -5.98 -15.29 -11.96
C VAL A 90 -6.65 -16.28 -11.02
N VAL A 91 -7.85 -16.74 -11.39
CA VAL A 91 -8.53 -17.81 -10.64
C VAL A 91 -7.72 -19.11 -10.71
N PRO A 92 -7.92 -20.06 -9.80
CA PRO A 92 -7.34 -21.39 -9.92
C PRO A 92 -7.73 -22.01 -11.28
N HIS A 93 -6.73 -22.26 -12.12
CA HIS A 93 -6.91 -22.71 -13.50
C HIS A 93 -5.73 -23.58 -13.96
N ALA A 94 -5.97 -24.57 -14.82
CA ALA A 94 -4.91 -25.44 -15.36
C ALA A 94 -3.82 -24.65 -16.12
N GLU A 95 -4.20 -23.55 -16.78
CA GLU A 95 -3.31 -22.65 -17.54
C GLU A 95 -3.01 -21.35 -16.79
N GLN A 96 -3.04 -21.33 -15.45
CA GLN A 96 -2.91 -20.12 -14.65
C GLN A 96 -1.65 -19.30 -14.99
N GLU A 97 -0.51 -19.94 -15.17
CA GLU A 97 0.75 -19.26 -15.54
C GLU A 97 0.68 -18.64 -16.94
N SER A 98 0.11 -19.36 -17.91
CA SER A 98 -0.06 -18.87 -19.29
C SER A 98 -1.03 -17.68 -19.35
N ILE A 99 -2.14 -17.74 -18.63
CA ILE A 99 -3.10 -16.63 -18.50
C ILE A 99 -2.41 -15.43 -17.86
N GLY A 100 -1.69 -15.64 -16.76
CA GLY A 100 -0.94 -14.60 -16.06
C GLY A 100 0.13 -13.95 -16.95
N ALA A 101 0.91 -14.74 -17.69
CA ALA A 101 1.90 -14.25 -18.63
C ALA A 101 1.27 -13.43 -19.77
N GLY A 102 0.13 -13.87 -20.30
CA GLY A 102 -0.63 -13.14 -21.30
C GLY A 102 -1.15 -11.80 -20.79
N LEU A 103 -1.63 -11.74 -19.56
CA LEU A 103 -2.06 -10.51 -18.90
C LEU A 103 -0.89 -9.53 -18.70
N VAL A 104 0.26 -10.01 -18.18
CA VAL A 104 1.46 -9.19 -18.00
C VAL A 104 1.95 -8.64 -19.35
N ALA A 105 2.01 -9.47 -20.40
CA ALA A 105 2.45 -9.03 -21.72
C ALA A 105 1.58 -7.88 -22.26
N ARG A 106 0.26 -7.92 -22.07
CA ARG A 106 -0.66 -6.82 -22.47
C ARG A 106 -0.47 -5.57 -21.63
N CYS A 107 -0.23 -5.73 -20.32
CA CYS A 107 0.13 -4.61 -19.45
C CYS A 107 1.44 -3.95 -19.90
N GLU A 108 2.48 -4.73 -20.23
CA GLU A 108 3.74 -4.21 -20.76
C GLU A 108 3.56 -3.47 -22.10
N GLU A 109 2.74 -4.02 -23.01
CA GLU A 109 2.42 -3.37 -24.28
C GLU A 109 1.76 -1.99 -24.06
N TYR A 110 0.75 -1.93 -23.17
CA TYR A 110 0.12 -0.67 -22.77
C TYR A 110 1.13 0.32 -22.20
N LEU A 111 1.95 -0.10 -21.22
CA LEU A 111 2.93 0.78 -20.57
C LEU A 111 3.97 1.32 -21.57
N ARG A 112 4.52 0.46 -22.43
CA ARG A 112 5.50 0.88 -23.46
C ARG A 112 4.87 1.82 -24.49
N ARG A 113 3.65 1.56 -24.94
CA ARG A 113 2.92 2.44 -25.85
C ARG A 113 2.71 3.84 -25.26
N ARG A 114 2.59 3.95 -23.93
CA ARG A 114 2.46 5.21 -23.19
C ARG A 114 3.81 5.85 -22.84
N GLY A 115 4.94 5.23 -23.20
CA GLY A 115 6.27 5.81 -23.05
C GLY A 115 7.16 5.19 -21.97
N ALA A 116 6.72 4.10 -21.30
CA ALA A 116 7.52 3.47 -20.26
C ALA A 116 8.80 2.84 -20.83
N THR A 117 9.93 3.23 -20.27
CA THR A 117 11.26 2.67 -20.52
C THR A 117 11.70 1.71 -19.41
N THR A 118 11.11 1.86 -18.23
CA THR A 118 11.28 0.96 -17.09
C THR A 118 9.93 0.35 -16.70
N LEU A 119 9.91 -0.96 -16.52
CA LEU A 119 8.72 -1.69 -16.09
C LEU A 119 8.92 -2.23 -14.68
N LEU A 120 7.95 -1.94 -13.81
CA LEU A 120 7.89 -2.45 -12.44
C LEU A 120 6.75 -3.44 -12.31
N GLY A 121 6.91 -4.40 -11.41
CA GLY A 121 5.88 -5.37 -11.02
C GLY A 121 5.64 -5.32 -9.52
N GLY A 122 4.36 -5.30 -9.15
CA GLY A 122 3.92 -5.12 -7.76
C GLY A 122 3.77 -3.64 -7.38
N GLY A 123 2.64 -3.32 -6.74
CA GLY A 123 2.36 -1.98 -6.26
C GLY A 123 3.34 -1.55 -5.16
N SER A 124 3.81 -0.31 -5.23
CA SER A 124 4.66 0.32 -4.22
C SER A 124 3.95 1.52 -3.57
N PRO A 125 4.45 2.08 -2.47
CA PRO A 125 3.88 3.27 -1.85
C PRO A 125 3.65 4.46 -2.81
N ALA A 126 4.45 4.59 -3.87
CA ALA A 126 4.23 5.59 -4.92
C ALA A 126 2.92 5.36 -5.68
N MET A 127 2.41 4.14 -5.71
CA MET A 127 1.21 3.72 -6.44
C MET A 127 -0.04 3.60 -5.56
N ARG A 128 -0.09 4.23 -4.38
CA ARG A 128 -1.22 4.21 -3.44
C ARG A 128 -2.56 4.64 -4.04
N SER A 129 -2.58 5.24 -5.21
CA SER A 129 -3.81 5.59 -5.92
C SER A 129 -4.75 4.41 -6.07
N PHE A 130 -4.18 3.20 -6.16
CA PHE A 130 -4.94 1.99 -6.48
C PHE A 130 -4.69 0.92 -5.44
N TYR A 131 -5.72 0.18 -5.08
CA TYR A 131 -5.69 -1.00 -4.20
C TYR A 131 -5.25 -0.76 -2.76
N LEU A 132 -5.07 0.50 -2.31
CA LEU A 132 -4.78 0.77 -0.90
C LEU A 132 -5.90 0.18 -0.03
N GLY A 133 -5.51 -0.66 0.92
CA GLY A 133 -6.46 -1.38 1.77
C GLY A 133 -7.15 -2.57 1.11
N LEU A 134 -6.96 -2.83 -0.18
CA LEU A 134 -7.51 -4.02 -0.84
C LEU A 134 -6.50 -5.16 -0.96
N TYR A 135 -5.21 -4.82 -1.12
CA TYR A 135 -4.13 -5.80 -1.20
C TYR A 135 -2.93 -5.31 -0.41
N GLY A 136 -2.44 -6.13 0.51
CA GLY A 136 -1.23 -5.86 1.28
C GLY A 136 -1.40 -5.13 2.60
N GLY A 137 -2.58 -4.60 2.92
CA GLY A 137 -2.83 -3.95 4.21
C GLY A 137 -2.61 -2.44 4.21
N ALA A 138 -1.79 -1.94 5.14
CA ALA A 138 -1.61 -0.51 5.41
C ALA A 138 -1.06 0.30 4.23
N ASP A 139 -0.32 -0.34 3.34
CA ASP A 139 0.26 0.26 2.14
C ASP A 139 0.41 -0.81 1.04
N LEU A 140 1.05 -0.50 -0.07
CA LEU A 140 1.33 -1.45 -1.13
C LEU A 140 2.73 -2.07 -0.95
N PRO A 141 2.82 -3.38 -0.65
CA PRO A 141 4.09 -4.03 -0.30
C PRO A 141 4.82 -4.67 -1.49
N GLY A 142 4.39 -4.44 -2.71
CA GLY A 142 4.77 -5.29 -3.84
C GLY A 142 3.88 -6.53 -3.90
N ILE A 143 4.42 -7.65 -4.36
CA ILE A 143 3.74 -8.94 -4.40
C ILE A 143 4.08 -9.72 -3.14
N LEU A 144 3.08 -10.06 -2.34
CA LEU A 144 3.23 -10.75 -1.06
C LEU A 144 3.79 -12.17 -1.22
N ASP A 145 4.56 -12.62 -0.23
CA ASP A 145 5.07 -13.99 -0.18
C ASP A 145 3.93 -15.02 -0.08
N SER A 146 2.79 -14.64 0.50
CA SER A 146 1.55 -15.43 0.51
C SER A 146 0.83 -15.50 -0.83
N SER A 147 1.32 -14.83 -1.88
CA SER A 147 0.80 -14.90 -3.25
C SER A 147 1.82 -15.53 -4.23
N PRO A 148 2.28 -16.78 -4.02
CA PRO A 148 3.35 -17.39 -4.79
C PRO A 148 3.04 -17.54 -6.27
N GLY A 149 1.77 -17.75 -6.64
CA GLY A 149 1.33 -17.81 -8.03
C GLY A 149 1.56 -16.49 -8.77
N MET A 150 1.28 -15.35 -8.14
CA MET A 150 1.53 -14.04 -8.73
C MET A 150 3.03 -13.76 -8.86
N GLN A 151 3.85 -14.16 -7.87
CA GLN A 151 5.30 -14.07 -7.97
C GLN A 151 5.85 -14.90 -9.13
N ALA A 152 5.36 -16.14 -9.31
CA ALA A 152 5.76 -17.03 -10.41
C ALA A 152 5.46 -16.40 -11.77
N ILE A 153 4.29 -15.77 -11.93
CA ILE A 153 3.90 -15.05 -13.15
C ILE A 153 4.91 -13.94 -13.49
N PHE A 154 5.31 -13.09 -12.55
CA PHE A 154 6.28 -12.03 -12.80
C PHE A 154 7.67 -12.58 -13.15
N ARG A 155 8.13 -13.62 -12.46
CA ARG A 155 9.41 -14.28 -12.78
C ARG A 155 9.38 -14.91 -14.18
N ALA A 156 8.32 -15.61 -14.54
CA ALA A 156 8.14 -16.21 -15.87
C ALA A 156 8.07 -15.14 -16.97
N ALA A 157 7.52 -13.94 -16.68
CA ALA A 157 7.52 -12.81 -17.59
C ALA A 157 8.89 -12.10 -17.69
N GLY A 158 9.93 -12.59 -17.03
CA GLY A 158 11.31 -12.06 -17.12
C GLY A 158 11.59 -10.87 -16.20
N TYR A 159 10.79 -10.67 -15.15
CA TYR A 159 11.09 -9.69 -14.11
C TYR A 159 12.07 -10.25 -13.09
N ALA A 160 13.04 -9.42 -12.69
CA ALA A 160 13.94 -9.70 -11.58
C ALA A 160 13.46 -9.01 -10.29
N GLU A 161 13.79 -9.57 -9.14
CA GLU A 161 13.52 -8.93 -7.86
C GLU A 161 14.34 -7.64 -7.73
N ALA A 162 13.68 -6.52 -7.39
CA ALA A 162 14.28 -5.19 -7.29
C ALA A 162 14.32 -4.66 -5.85
N GLY A 163 13.52 -5.24 -4.95
CA GLY A 163 13.49 -4.87 -3.56
C GLY A 163 12.47 -5.67 -2.78
N ARG A 164 12.61 -5.62 -1.45
CA ARG A 164 11.66 -6.26 -0.52
C ARG A 164 11.11 -5.25 0.46
N ILE A 165 9.84 -5.41 0.83
CA ILE A 165 9.13 -4.59 1.80
C ILE A 165 8.65 -5.52 2.92
N GLY A 166 8.98 -5.19 4.17
CA GLY A 166 8.40 -5.85 5.34
C GLY A 166 7.05 -5.24 5.67
N VAL A 167 6.05 -6.09 5.86
CA VAL A 167 4.76 -5.74 6.48
C VAL A 167 4.93 -5.95 7.98
N LEU A 168 4.94 -4.87 8.74
CA LEU A 168 5.19 -4.88 10.17
C LEU A 168 3.87 -4.64 10.92
N ARG A 169 3.58 -5.48 11.90
CA ARG A 169 2.37 -5.42 12.74
C ARG A 169 2.70 -5.27 14.21
N ARG A 170 1.84 -4.53 14.91
CA ARG A 170 1.89 -4.37 16.35
C ARG A 170 0.51 -4.47 16.95
N PRO A 171 0.18 -5.50 17.75
CA PRO A 171 -1.00 -5.50 18.62
C PRO A 171 -0.93 -4.37 19.63
N LEU A 172 -2.01 -3.62 19.80
CA LEU A 172 -2.08 -2.47 20.70
C LEU A 172 -2.75 -2.76 22.03
N ALA A 173 -3.26 -3.98 22.23
CA ALA A 173 -3.83 -4.38 23.52
C ALA A 173 -2.78 -4.19 24.63
N GLY A 174 -3.10 -3.35 25.63
CA GLY A 174 -2.20 -3.05 26.73
C GLY A 174 -0.95 -2.24 26.36
N PHE A 175 -0.87 -1.67 25.15
CA PHE A 175 0.25 -0.84 24.74
C PHE A 175 0.43 0.36 25.67
N ARG A 176 1.66 0.59 26.11
CA ARG A 176 2.06 1.79 26.86
C ARG A 176 3.34 2.35 26.26
N PRO A 177 3.44 3.68 26.07
CA PRO A 177 4.67 4.31 25.61
C PRO A 177 5.83 3.95 26.53
N PRO A 178 7.02 3.66 25.97
CA PRO A 178 8.22 3.46 26.79
C PRO A 178 8.55 4.72 27.59
N VAL A 179 8.87 4.56 28.86
CA VAL A 179 9.25 5.67 29.76
C VAL A 179 10.72 5.58 30.11
N ASN A 180 11.50 6.56 29.66
CA ASN A 180 12.91 6.75 30.04
C ASN A 180 13.25 8.25 30.11
N ARG A 181 14.46 8.58 30.56
CA ARG A 181 14.89 9.98 30.74
C ARG A 181 14.75 10.82 29.46
N LEU A 182 15.10 10.24 28.31
CA LEU A 182 14.99 10.91 27.00
C LEU A 182 13.54 11.19 26.64
N GLN A 183 12.65 10.20 26.78
CA GLN A 183 11.23 10.36 26.48
C GLN A 183 10.57 11.42 27.39
N LEU A 184 10.93 11.43 28.67
CA LEU A 184 10.46 12.46 29.62
C LEU A 184 10.98 13.86 29.26
N ALA A 185 12.22 13.98 28.79
CA ALA A 185 12.77 15.26 28.34
C ALA A 185 12.03 15.78 27.10
N ILE A 186 11.79 14.91 26.11
CA ILE A 186 11.02 15.26 24.91
C ILE A 186 9.62 15.70 25.29
N ARG A 187 8.93 14.95 26.14
CA ARG A 187 7.56 15.27 26.61
C ARG A 187 7.47 16.66 27.27
N ARG A 188 8.51 17.07 27.99
CA ARG A 188 8.54 18.39 28.66
C ARG A 188 8.81 19.54 27.70
N SER A 189 9.48 19.29 26.58
CA SER A 189 9.92 20.32 25.64
C SER A 189 9.10 20.36 24.34
N THR A 190 8.12 19.48 24.20
CA THR A 190 7.32 19.36 22.97
C THR A 190 5.83 19.22 23.28
N THR A 191 5.01 19.56 22.30
CA THR A 191 3.54 19.35 22.31
C THR A 191 3.17 18.44 21.16
N LEU A 192 2.29 17.47 21.43
CA LEU A 192 1.69 16.64 20.40
C LEU A 192 0.34 17.26 19.98
N ARG A 193 0.19 17.53 18.69
CA ARG A 193 -1.08 17.99 18.09
C ARG A 193 -1.64 16.90 17.21
N VAL A 194 -2.92 16.59 17.39
CA VAL A 194 -3.66 15.63 16.56
C VAL A 194 -4.53 16.42 15.58
N ILE A 195 -4.49 16.03 14.32
CA ILE A 195 -5.25 16.66 13.23
C ILE A 195 -5.97 15.57 12.47
N ASP A 196 -7.29 15.52 12.62
CA ASP A 196 -8.15 14.67 11.80
C ASP A 196 -8.38 15.35 10.45
N GLU A 197 -8.46 14.53 9.40
CA GLU A 197 -8.62 14.99 8.01
C GLU A 197 -7.66 16.14 7.64
N PRO A 198 -6.33 15.96 7.81
CA PRO A 198 -5.36 17.01 7.51
C PRO A 198 -5.41 17.40 6.04
N SER A 199 -5.12 18.68 5.76
CA SER A 199 -4.93 19.13 4.38
C SER A 199 -3.86 18.32 3.67
N ARG A 200 -4.11 17.95 2.42
CA ARG A 200 -3.16 17.19 1.59
C ARG A 200 -2.04 18.13 1.12
N ARG A 201 -0.81 17.70 1.20
CA ARG A 201 0.37 18.55 0.92
C ARG A 201 0.65 18.69 -0.56
N THR A 202 0.33 17.65 -1.33
CA THR A 202 0.55 17.59 -2.77
C THR A 202 -0.73 17.16 -3.47
N TRP A 203 -0.82 17.48 -4.73
CA TRP A 203 -1.87 16.99 -5.61
C TRP A 203 -1.92 15.43 -5.63
N TRP A 204 -0.76 14.77 -5.63
CA TRP A 204 -0.70 13.32 -5.62
C TRP A 204 -1.24 12.73 -4.31
N GLU A 205 -0.87 13.31 -3.17
CA GLU A 205 -1.44 12.90 -1.88
C GLU A 205 -2.96 13.05 -1.88
N ALA A 206 -3.48 14.16 -2.41
CA ALA A 206 -4.93 14.36 -2.53
C ALA A 206 -5.59 13.30 -3.41
N ALA A 207 -5.01 12.99 -4.58
CA ALA A 207 -5.53 11.99 -5.49
C ALA A 207 -5.50 10.56 -4.91
N THR A 208 -4.45 10.22 -4.17
CA THR A 208 -4.24 8.85 -3.65
C THR A 208 -5.01 8.56 -2.38
N THR A 209 -5.22 9.58 -1.53
CA THR A 209 -5.87 9.43 -0.22
C THR A 209 -7.33 9.92 -0.18
N THR A 210 -7.92 10.22 -1.33
CA THR A 210 -9.36 10.54 -1.39
C THR A 210 -10.18 9.34 -0.93
N GLY A 211 -11.11 9.60 -0.01
CA GLY A 211 -12.03 8.58 0.52
C GLY A 211 -11.47 7.71 1.63
N ILE A 212 -10.29 8.02 2.16
CA ILE A 212 -9.76 7.40 3.38
C ILE A 212 -9.66 8.42 4.51
N ALA A 213 -10.06 8.01 5.71
CA ALA A 213 -9.94 8.84 6.92
C ALA A 213 -8.47 8.90 7.36
N LEU A 214 -7.88 10.08 7.27
CA LEU A 214 -6.50 10.33 7.69
C LEU A 214 -6.46 11.05 9.01
N ARG A 215 -5.48 10.64 9.85
CA ARG A 215 -5.10 11.34 11.08
C ARG A 215 -3.60 11.65 11.05
N ARG A 216 -3.23 12.88 11.35
CA ARG A 216 -1.85 13.33 11.44
C ARG A 216 -1.53 13.75 12.86
N TYR A 217 -0.46 13.18 13.38
CA TYR A 217 0.17 13.59 14.63
C TYR A 217 1.35 14.51 14.29
N GLU A 218 1.35 15.71 14.87
CA GLU A 218 2.42 16.70 14.71
C GLU A 218 3.13 16.90 16.05
N LEU A 219 4.44 16.67 16.08
CA LEU A 219 5.28 17.00 17.22
C LEU A 219 5.82 18.42 17.04
N ARG A 220 5.51 19.31 17.98
CA ARG A 220 5.91 20.71 17.93
C ARG A 220 6.82 21.07 19.09
N GLY A 221 7.82 21.91 18.83
CA GLY A 221 8.70 22.47 19.84
C GLY A 221 8.06 23.59 20.64
N ALA A 222 8.78 24.12 21.65
CA ALA A 222 8.29 25.21 22.50
C ALA A 222 7.96 26.52 21.73
N GLY A 223 8.59 26.73 20.57
CA GLY A 223 8.31 27.85 19.65
C GLY A 223 7.27 27.53 18.57
N GLU A 224 6.45 26.50 18.75
CA GLU A 224 5.46 26.01 17.75
C GLU A 224 6.10 25.52 16.44
N ASP A 225 7.43 25.38 16.37
CA ASP A 225 8.14 24.82 15.23
C ASP A 225 7.80 23.34 15.06
N LEU A 226 7.56 22.91 13.81
CA LEU A 226 7.26 21.53 13.50
C LEU A 226 8.53 20.70 13.56
N LEU A 227 8.59 19.73 14.46
CA LEU A 227 9.74 18.82 14.65
C LEU A 227 9.57 17.51 13.89
N GLY A 228 8.32 17.06 13.73
CA GLY A 228 8.03 15.82 13.01
C GLY A 228 6.54 15.55 12.86
N THR A 229 6.24 14.61 11.97
CA THR A 229 4.85 14.16 11.69
C THR A 229 4.77 12.66 11.59
N ALA A 230 3.63 12.09 12.02
CA ALA A 230 3.24 10.72 11.72
C ALA A 230 1.80 10.74 11.17
N SER A 231 1.55 10.02 10.08
CA SER A 231 0.22 10.00 9.46
C SER A 231 -0.32 8.58 9.42
N PHE A 232 -1.49 8.40 10.00
CA PHE A 232 -2.23 7.15 10.04
C PHE A 232 -3.52 7.27 9.23
N TRP A 233 -4.04 6.13 8.80
CA TRP A 233 -5.38 6.01 8.25
C TRP A 233 -6.13 4.87 8.90
N ASP A 234 -7.45 4.99 8.93
CA ASP A 234 -8.33 3.95 9.45
C ASP A 234 -8.48 2.83 8.42
N MET A 235 -8.01 1.64 8.74
CA MET A 235 -8.05 0.46 7.88
C MET A 235 -9.39 -0.28 7.92
N GLN A 236 -10.50 0.42 8.15
CA GLN A 236 -11.84 -0.15 8.30
C GLN A 236 -12.21 -1.24 7.28
N PRO A 237 -11.95 -1.10 5.97
CA PRO A 237 -12.32 -2.16 5.03
C PRO A 237 -11.63 -3.51 5.32
N LEU A 238 -10.36 -3.46 5.73
CA LEU A 238 -9.58 -4.65 6.10
C LEU A 238 -9.87 -5.11 7.52
N ALA A 239 -10.05 -4.16 8.43
CA ALA A 239 -10.35 -4.44 9.83
C ALA A 239 -11.57 -5.33 9.99
N ALA A 240 -12.62 -5.09 9.21
CA ALA A 240 -13.82 -5.93 9.21
C ALA A 240 -13.52 -7.38 8.78
N ALA A 241 -12.68 -7.58 7.76
CA ALA A 241 -12.29 -8.92 7.30
C ALA A 241 -11.39 -9.66 8.30
N TRP A 242 -10.57 -8.92 9.05
CA TRP A 242 -9.69 -9.50 10.08
C TRP A 242 -10.35 -9.59 11.47
N GLY A 243 -11.55 -9.03 11.65
CA GLY A 243 -12.24 -9.00 12.94
C GLY A 243 -11.52 -8.14 14.00
N VAL A 244 -10.72 -7.15 13.58
CA VAL A 244 -9.96 -6.25 14.44
C VAL A 244 -10.17 -4.80 14.02
N SER A 245 -9.96 -3.85 14.95
CA SER A 245 -9.84 -2.43 14.62
C SER A 245 -8.37 -2.14 14.31
N ALA A 246 -8.05 -1.66 13.10
CA ALA A 246 -6.67 -1.48 12.66
C ALA A 246 -6.40 -0.08 12.12
N ALA A 247 -5.19 0.43 12.38
CA ALA A 247 -4.68 1.68 11.83
C ALA A 247 -3.40 1.44 11.02
N GLY A 248 -3.34 1.98 9.82
CA GLY A 248 -2.20 1.92 8.92
C GLY A 248 -1.33 3.16 9.02
N LEU A 249 -0.05 3.00 9.35
CA LEU A 249 0.91 4.09 9.36
C LEU A 249 1.53 4.28 7.98
N LEU A 250 1.20 5.39 7.32
CA LEU A 250 1.65 5.71 5.96
C LEU A 250 2.94 6.51 5.91
N HIS A 251 3.22 7.31 6.93
CA HIS A 251 4.36 8.23 6.91
C HIS A 251 4.84 8.56 8.32
N VAL A 252 6.16 8.60 8.49
CA VAL A 252 6.84 9.20 9.64
C VAL A 252 7.97 10.08 9.12
N GLY A 253 7.94 11.36 9.47
CA GLY A 253 8.97 12.32 9.09
C GLY A 253 9.45 13.12 10.30
N ILE A 254 10.77 13.25 10.43
CA ILE A 254 11.41 14.16 11.41
C ILE A 254 12.26 15.17 10.63
N GLU A 255 12.17 16.43 11.02
CA GLU A 255 12.97 17.51 10.46
C GLU A 255 14.47 17.15 10.45
N GLY A 256 15.14 17.40 9.32
CA GLY A 256 16.49 16.87 9.05
C GLY A 256 17.49 17.13 10.17
N VAL A 257 17.53 18.37 10.66
CA VAL A 257 18.43 18.81 11.76
C VAL A 257 18.06 18.22 13.13
N ARG A 258 16.87 17.66 13.28
CA ARG A 258 16.34 17.08 14.53
C ARG A 258 16.37 15.54 14.53
N ARG A 259 16.91 14.91 13.49
CA ARG A 259 16.99 13.44 13.42
C ARG A 259 17.93 12.87 14.48
N ARG A 260 17.78 11.57 14.77
CA ARG A 260 18.58 10.79 15.75
C ARG A 260 18.52 11.29 17.19
N GLN A 261 17.50 12.08 17.53
CA GLN A 261 17.25 12.60 18.89
C GLN A 261 16.12 11.86 19.61
N GLY A 262 15.67 10.71 19.12
CA GLY A 262 14.58 9.94 19.71
C GLY A 262 13.19 10.46 19.40
N LEU A 263 13.04 11.55 18.63
CA LEU A 263 11.75 12.18 18.34
C LEU A 263 10.77 11.28 17.58
N ALA A 264 11.26 10.52 16.58
CA ALA A 264 10.41 9.59 15.84
C ALA A 264 9.84 8.49 16.75
N HIS A 265 10.67 7.96 17.66
CA HIS A 265 10.24 6.94 18.61
C HIS A 265 9.19 7.50 19.58
N TYR A 266 9.39 8.71 20.11
CA TYR A 266 8.41 9.38 20.97
C TYR A 266 7.10 9.64 20.23
N LEU A 267 7.17 10.28 19.07
CA LEU A 267 6.00 10.64 18.26
C LEU A 267 5.14 9.42 17.92
N VAL A 268 5.75 8.34 17.41
CA VAL A 268 5.02 7.13 17.06
C VAL A 268 4.47 6.42 18.30
N ALA A 269 5.23 6.38 19.41
CA ALA A 269 4.75 5.78 20.66
C ALA A 269 3.52 6.50 21.22
N GLU A 270 3.52 7.84 21.24
CA GLU A 270 2.37 8.61 21.70
C GLU A 270 1.17 8.46 20.76
N ALA A 271 1.40 8.45 19.43
CA ALA A 271 0.34 8.20 18.46
C ALA A 271 -0.29 6.80 18.61
N LEU A 272 0.52 5.76 18.81
CA LEU A 272 0.01 4.41 19.07
C LEU A 272 -0.78 4.33 20.38
N HIS A 273 -0.36 5.08 21.39
CA HIS A 273 -1.07 5.14 22.67
C HIS A 273 -2.44 5.80 22.51
N ASP A 274 -2.51 6.92 21.81
CA ASP A 274 -3.75 7.63 21.52
C ASP A 274 -4.73 6.74 20.74
N LEU A 275 -4.27 6.11 19.65
CA LEU A 275 -5.06 5.17 18.87
C LEU A 275 -5.56 3.98 19.72
N ALA A 276 -4.72 3.45 20.61
CA ALA A 276 -5.12 2.36 21.52
C ALA A 276 -6.20 2.80 22.49
N GLN A 277 -6.17 4.05 22.99
CA GLN A 277 -7.22 4.61 23.86
C GLN A 277 -8.57 4.75 23.12
N GLU A 278 -8.53 4.97 21.81
CA GLU A 278 -9.72 5.02 20.96
C GLU A 278 -10.22 3.65 20.50
N GLY A 279 -9.59 2.56 20.94
CA GLY A 279 -10.03 1.19 20.66
C GLY A 279 -9.40 0.56 19.42
N VAL A 280 -8.38 1.17 18.83
CA VAL A 280 -7.58 0.50 17.81
C VAL A 280 -6.78 -0.63 18.45
N THR A 281 -6.90 -1.83 17.90
CA THR A 281 -6.29 -3.05 18.45
C THR A 281 -5.05 -3.52 17.71
N LEU A 282 -4.85 -3.03 16.47
CA LEU A 282 -3.72 -3.38 15.61
C LEU A 282 -3.18 -2.13 14.90
N ALA A 283 -1.86 -1.94 14.92
CA ALA A 283 -1.18 -1.01 14.04
C ALA A 283 -0.35 -1.78 13.01
N GLU A 284 -0.36 -1.31 11.77
CA GLU A 284 0.44 -1.88 10.68
C GLU A 284 1.21 -0.79 9.95
N THR A 285 2.41 -1.11 9.48
CA THR A 285 3.23 -0.24 8.63
C THR A 285 4.07 -1.06 7.66
N HIS A 286 4.44 -0.46 6.54
CA HIS A 286 5.31 -1.08 5.56
C HIS A 286 6.65 -0.37 5.51
N VAL A 287 7.73 -1.16 5.49
CA VAL A 287 9.09 -0.64 5.50
C VAL A 287 9.94 -1.41 4.50
N PRO A 288 10.61 -0.73 3.54
CA PRO A 288 11.64 -1.36 2.73
C PRO A 288 12.70 -2.01 3.62
N THR A 289 13.04 -3.27 3.37
CA THR A 289 14.01 -4.00 4.20
C THR A 289 15.41 -3.38 4.20
N SER A 290 15.71 -2.56 3.19
CA SER A 290 16.94 -1.75 3.11
C SER A 290 16.91 -0.51 4.01
N ASN A 291 15.75 -0.11 4.56
CA ASN A 291 15.64 1.03 5.47
C ASN A 291 15.86 0.59 6.92
N GLU A 292 17.10 0.23 7.24
CA GLU A 292 17.49 -0.24 8.58
C GLU A 292 17.07 0.72 9.72
N PRO A 293 17.19 2.06 9.58
CA PRO A 293 16.76 2.97 10.64
C PRO A 293 15.26 2.87 10.96
N ALA A 294 14.41 2.69 9.95
CA ALA A 294 12.97 2.51 10.14
C ALA A 294 12.67 1.14 10.75
N ILE A 295 13.30 0.07 10.27
CA ILE A 295 13.17 -1.27 10.86
C ILE A 295 13.51 -1.22 12.36
N GLN A 296 14.66 -0.62 12.73
CA GLN A 296 15.07 -0.49 14.12
C GLN A 296 14.09 0.35 14.97
N LEU A 297 13.52 1.43 14.39
CA LEU A 297 12.49 2.22 15.05
C LEU A 297 11.28 1.38 15.42
N PHE A 298 10.73 0.67 14.45
CA PHE A 298 9.52 -0.13 14.64
C PHE A 298 9.75 -1.36 15.51
N THR A 299 10.90 -2.03 15.38
CA THR A 299 11.28 -3.14 16.28
C THR A 299 11.35 -2.69 17.73
N LYS A 300 11.95 -1.50 18.02
CA LYS A 300 11.98 -0.93 19.38
C LYS A 300 10.59 -0.58 19.92
N LEU A 301 9.64 -0.29 19.05
CA LEU A 301 8.24 -0.09 19.39
C LEU A 301 7.47 -1.40 19.48
N GLY A 302 8.13 -2.55 19.26
CA GLY A 302 7.57 -3.88 19.35
C GLY A 302 6.72 -4.29 18.17
N PHE A 303 6.94 -3.70 17.01
CA PHE A 303 6.43 -4.25 15.76
C PHE A 303 7.22 -5.48 15.36
N GLU A 304 6.53 -6.45 14.80
CA GLU A 304 7.10 -7.69 14.26
C GLU A 304 6.78 -7.79 12.77
N ILE A 305 7.69 -8.40 12.01
CA ILE A 305 7.47 -8.65 10.59
C ILE A 305 6.46 -9.80 10.48
N ALA A 306 5.26 -9.47 9.99
CA ALA A 306 4.20 -10.45 9.75
C ALA A 306 4.36 -11.14 8.40
N GLU A 307 4.85 -10.41 7.39
CA GLU A 307 5.00 -10.90 6.03
C GLU A 307 6.01 -10.02 5.26
N HIS A 308 6.44 -10.49 4.09
CA HIS A 308 7.18 -9.67 3.13
C HIS A 308 6.46 -9.60 1.79
N GLY A 309 6.71 -8.52 1.07
CA GLY A 309 6.38 -8.40 -0.33
C GLY A 309 7.62 -8.11 -1.16
N THR A 310 7.57 -8.48 -2.42
CA THR A 310 8.63 -8.31 -3.39
C THR A 310 8.24 -7.32 -4.47
N LEU A 311 9.10 -6.34 -4.73
CA LEU A 311 9.03 -5.47 -5.89
C LEU A 311 9.86 -6.08 -7.02
N TYR A 312 9.31 -6.06 -8.21
CA TYR A 312 9.91 -6.62 -9.41
C TYR A 312 10.28 -5.51 -10.39
N ARG A 313 11.30 -5.77 -11.23
CA ARG A 313 11.72 -4.85 -12.30
C ARG A 313 12.12 -5.62 -13.55
N LYS A 314 11.76 -5.05 -14.69
CA LYS A 314 12.19 -5.48 -16.02
C LYS A 314 12.73 -4.25 -16.76
N GLY A 315 13.95 -4.33 -17.25
CA GLY A 315 14.63 -3.27 -17.98
C GLY A 315 14.33 -3.27 -19.46
#